data_7000998c72aa7395e200c1c150ef8754
#
_entry.id   7000998c72aa7395e200c1c150ef8754
#
_cell.length_a   1.000
_cell.length_b   1.000
_cell.length_c   1.000
_cell.angle_alpha   90.00
_cell.angle_beta   90.00
_cell.angle_gamma   90.00
#
_symmetry.space_group_name_H-M   'P 1'
#
loop_
_entity.id
_entity.type
_entity.pdbx_description
1 polymer ?
#
loop_
_entity_poly.entity_id
_entity_poly.type
_entity_poly.pdbx_seq_one_letter_code
_entity_poly.pdbx_strand_id
1 'polypeptide(L)'
;MLKHGLQYLLGVVTKDKIPFYPSGSCRPGGIYFTDLKHAWQFVEYGTLMVDVEIPQDAKVYRDPDNDVVKWKASELILKNLRPIPREILKEALVRDRRSFIGINDAHVKLILEDFSYDYLFRQVYRCEVPMCYIWQQTEEMCFATIQYDANALAYVLNKTPKLCREAISRDPYTIRFLEDQPEDLCWLALNKASDAIRYIYRPTEEMCMQVIRKDPNNLQFIINQTTAVCQAAIAMDSRTIHHVHDQTEALCLQAVSKHGLTLQHITNPTHAVCVAALQIDGYAIKYIKHQSKEYIRMAVSQNPWAIYHCNNFLLDPSMLMLAIDGISPQDIPANYQLVDYIISLDPTKTVVLLYTLSKNGLYLQYVNEFAQTREVIKAALDSNLRAFQYVKNPTRSLCLNVVFYNGMLLQYISSQDEKICLTAVSNYGVALQFVKKQNEQICLAAVKENGNALQYVNEQTDAICLAAVRRDGCALQFVKHQTAEIVDAALKQDPRACYHIKV
;
A
#
# COMPACT_ATOMS: atom_id res chain seq x y z
N MET A 1 4.24 -36.67 -39.58
CA MET A 1 3.66 -36.30 -38.30
C MET A 1 4.36 -37.01 -37.17
N LEU A 2 5.03 -36.27 -36.31
CA LEU A 2 5.57 -36.81 -35.06
C LEU A 2 4.73 -36.21 -33.92
N LYS A 3 3.63 -36.83 -33.56
CA LYS A 3 2.96 -36.58 -32.30
C LYS A 3 3.17 -37.79 -31.41
N HIS A 4 3.78 -37.61 -30.26
CA HIS A 4 4.08 -38.67 -29.28
C HIS A 4 5.20 -39.66 -29.62
N GLY A 5 6.19 -39.31 -30.47
CA GLY A 5 7.37 -40.16 -30.72
C GLY A 5 7.14 -41.41 -31.57
N LEU A 6 6.01 -41.48 -32.26
CA LEU A 6 5.72 -42.55 -33.21
C LEU A 6 6.29 -42.22 -34.61
N GLN A 7 7.19 -43.03 -35.12
CA GLN A 7 7.65 -42.96 -36.50
C GLN A 7 6.70 -43.82 -37.36
N TYR A 8 6.03 -43.17 -38.32
CA TYR A 8 5.17 -43.85 -39.28
C TYR A 8 6.02 -44.22 -40.51
N LEU A 9 6.06 -45.51 -40.87
CA LEU A 9 6.73 -46.00 -42.06
C LEU A 9 5.71 -46.29 -43.16
N LEU A 10 5.98 -45.85 -44.41
CA LEU A 10 5.12 -46.11 -45.56
C LEU A 10 5.15 -47.61 -45.91
N GLY A 11 3.96 -48.19 -46.21
CA GLY A 11 3.83 -49.57 -46.65
C GLY A 11 3.91 -50.62 -45.53
N VAL A 12 4.10 -50.22 -44.29
CA VAL A 12 4.22 -51.09 -43.10
C VAL A 12 2.99 -50.97 -42.23
N VAL A 13 2.52 -52.05 -41.63
CA VAL A 13 1.45 -52.02 -40.65
C VAL A 13 1.94 -51.24 -39.41
N THR A 14 1.29 -50.11 -39.16
CA THR A 14 1.58 -49.23 -38.01
C THR A 14 0.55 -49.48 -36.92
N LYS A 15 1.02 -49.77 -35.68
CA LYS A 15 0.18 -49.96 -34.49
C LYS A 15 0.53 -48.88 -33.47
N ASP A 16 -0.49 -48.44 -32.74
CA ASP A 16 -0.24 -47.61 -31.57
C ASP A 16 0.43 -48.45 -30.45
N LYS A 17 1.30 -47.83 -29.69
CA LYS A 17 1.94 -48.47 -28.52
C LYS A 17 0.96 -48.63 -27.35
N ILE A 18 -0.14 -47.88 -27.36
CA ILE A 18 -1.17 -47.92 -26.34
C ILE A 18 -2.30 -48.83 -26.80
N PRO A 19 -2.87 -49.70 -25.94
CA PRO A 19 -4.00 -50.56 -26.29
C PRO A 19 -5.16 -49.79 -26.91
N PHE A 20 -5.79 -50.37 -27.94
CA PHE A 20 -6.91 -49.75 -28.63
C PHE A 20 -8.13 -49.58 -27.71
N TYR A 21 -8.58 -48.33 -27.54
CA TYR A 21 -9.79 -48.00 -26.80
C TYR A 21 -10.88 -47.52 -27.78
N PRO A 22 -12.01 -48.20 -27.90
CA PRO A 22 -13.06 -47.88 -28.87
C PRO A 22 -14.01 -46.77 -28.39
N SER A 23 -13.69 -46.06 -27.34
CA SER A 23 -14.59 -45.03 -26.79
C SER A 23 -13.90 -43.70 -26.51
N GLY A 24 -14.61 -42.60 -26.77
CA GLY A 24 -14.22 -41.24 -26.43
C GLY A 24 -13.37 -40.50 -27.46
N SER A 25 -13.68 -39.23 -27.67
CA SER A 25 -12.97 -38.35 -28.61
C SER A 25 -11.56 -38.03 -28.09
N CYS A 26 -10.58 -38.05 -29.01
CA CYS A 26 -9.18 -37.66 -28.75
C CYS A 26 -8.46 -38.41 -27.61
N ARG A 27 -8.91 -39.61 -27.22
CA ARG A 27 -8.23 -40.46 -26.22
C ARG A 27 -7.07 -41.27 -26.82
N PRO A 28 -6.01 -41.55 -26.06
CA PRO A 28 -4.91 -42.41 -26.48
C PRO A 28 -5.40 -43.81 -26.84
N GLY A 29 -4.61 -44.54 -27.67
CA GLY A 29 -4.87 -45.90 -28.04
C GLY A 29 -5.64 -46.06 -29.35
N GLY A 30 -4.92 -46.00 -30.46
CA GLY A 30 -5.37 -46.08 -31.84
C GLY A 30 -4.97 -44.89 -32.68
N ILE A 31 -4.90 -45.10 -34.01
CA ILE A 31 -4.44 -44.10 -34.98
C ILE A 31 -5.66 -43.45 -35.63
N TYR A 32 -5.76 -42.12 -35.57
CA TYR A 32 -6.87 -41.38 -36.15
C TYR A 32 -6.68 -41.11 -37.63
N PHE A 33 -7.77 -41.17 -38.39
CA PHE A 33 -7.83 -40.87 -39.83
C PHE A 33 -9.21 -40.31 -40.21
N THR A 34 -9.30 -39.72 -41.38
CA THR A 34 -10.56 -39.19 -41.93
C THR A 34 -10.66 -39.57 -43.42
N ASP A 35 -11.86 -39.41 -44.00
CA ASP A 35 -12.04 -39.55 -45.43
C ASP A 35 -11.62 -38.28 -46.19
N LEU A 36 -11.46 -38.38 -47.51
CA LEU A 36 -11.01 -37.28 -48.34
C LEU A 36 -11.97 -36.08 -48.30
N LYS A 37 -13.27 -36.31 -48.16
CA LYS A 37 -14.31 -35.29 -48.12
C LYS A 37 -14.21 -34.42 -46.88
N HIS A 38 -13.71 -34.92 -45.78
CA HIS A 38 -13.58 -34.23 -44.51
C HIS A 38 -12.13 -33.88 -44.16
N ALA A 39 -11.17 -34.15 -45.04
CA ALA A 39 -9.76 -33.92 -44.84
C ALA A 39 -9.43 -32.43 -44.58
N TRP A 40 -10.26 -31.51 -45.09
CA TRP A 40 -10.14 -30.06 -44.85
C TRP A 40 -10.19 -29.68 -43.35
N GLN A 41 -10.85 -30.48 -42.52
CA GLN A 41 -10.95 -30.21 -41.05
C GLN A 41 -9.60 -30.43 -40.32
N PHE A 42 -8.61 -31.02 -40.99
CA PHE A 42 -7.34 -31.41 -40.37
C PHE A 42 -6.11 -30.77 -41.02
N VAL A 43 -6.28 -29.79 -41.91
CA VAL A 43 -5.16 -29.13 -42.62
C VAL A 43 -4.23 -28.37 -41.67
N GLU A 44 -4.69 -27.97 -40.49
CA GLU A 44 -3.90 -27.33 -39.48
C GLU A 44 -2.82 -28.27 -38.87
N TYR A 45 -2.98 -29.59 -39.01
CA TYR A 45 -2.06 -30.56 -38.40
C TYR A 45 -0.85 -30.89 -39.26
N GLY A 46 -0.76 -30.40 -40.47
CA GLY A 46 0.42 -30.60 -41.33
C GLY A 46 0.19 -30.28 -42.81
N THR A 47 1.26 -30.31 -43.57
CA THR A 47 1.31 -29.99 -45.04
C THR A 47 1.27 -31.22 -45.96
N LEU A 48 1.34 -32.41 -45.39
CA LEU A 48 1.36 -33.67 -46.12
C LEU A 48 0.16 -34.53 -45.76
N MET A 49 -0.36 -35.23 -46.75
CA MET A 49 -1.43 -36.20 -46.64
C MET A 49 -0.93 -37.59 -47.05
N VAL A 50 -1.51 -38.61 -46.46
CA VAL A 50 -1.17 -40.01 -46.72
C VAL A 50 -2.44 -40.82 -46.84
N ASP A 51 -2.49 -41.73 -47.83
CA ASP A 51 -3.59 -42.66 -47.98
C ASP A 51 -3.48 -43.76 -46.92
N VAL A 52 -4.62 -44.15 -46.35
CA VAL A 52 -4.70 -45.14 -45.30
C VAL A 52 -5.39 -46.40 -45.82
N GLU A 53 -4.73 -47.55 -45.67
CA GLU A 53 -5.34 -48.87 -45.90
C GLU A 53 -5.54 -49.52 -44.53
N ILE A 54 -6.74 -50.03 -44.29
CA ILE A 54 -7.11 -50.66 -43.03
C ILE A 54 -6.98 -52.19 -43.20
N PRO A 55 -6.11 -52.85 -42.43
CA PRO A 55 -6.02 -54.38 -42.47
C PRO A 55 -7.36 -54.98 -42.07
N GLN A 56 -7.62 -56.24 -42.65
CA GLN A 56 -8.91 -56.89 -42.41
C GLN A 56 -9.22 -57.15 -40.93
N ASP A 57 -8.20 -57.39 -40.13
CA ASP A 57 -8.33 -57.65 -38.67
C ASP A 57 -8.26 -56.43 -37.80
N ALA A 58 -8.11 -55.25 -38.38
CA ALA A 58 -8.02 -54.02 -37.64
C ALA A 58 -9.37 -53.63 -37.01
N LYS A 59 -9.36 -53.28 -35.73
CA LYS A 59 -10.53 -52.72 -35.05
C LYS A 59 -10.69 -51.26 -35.43
N VAL A 60 -11.86 -50.87 -35.93
CA VAL A 60 -12.18 -49.50 -36.34
C VAL A 60 -13.32 -48.97 -35.52
N TYR A 61 -13.16 -47.75 -35.09
CA TYR A 61 -14.17 -47.03 -34.31
C TYR A 61 -14.40 -45.66 -34.94
N ARG A 62 -15.66 -45.27 -35.13
CA ARG A 62 -16.02 -43.89 -35.52
C ARG A 62 -16.11 -43.02 -34.31
N ASP A 63 -15.42 -41.89 -34.33
CA ASP A 63 -15.49 -40.89 -33.22
C ASP A 63 -16.92 -40.33 -33.14
N PRO A 64 -17.54 -40.31 -31.96
CA PRO A 64 -18.91 -39.81 -31.78
C PRO A 64 -19.05 -38.30 -31.88
N ASP A 65 -17.93 -37.56 -32.00
CA ASP A 65 -17.94 -36.11 -32.18
C ASP A 65 -18.61 -35.78 -33.53
N ASN A 66 -19.81 -35.20 -33.48
CA ASN A 66 -20.61 -34.91 -34.65
C ASN A 66 -20.07 -33.74 -35.49
N ASP A 67 -19.22 -32.89 -34.92
CA ASP A 67 -18.67 -31.71 -35.62
C ASP A 67 -17.43 -32.06 -36.45
N VAL A 68 -16.77 -33.19 -36.17
CA VAL A 68 -15.53 -33.59 -36.82
C VAL A 68 -15.63 -35.05 -37.25
N VAL A 69 -15.64 -35.30 -38.57
CA VAL A 69 -15.71 -36.68 -39.10
C VAL A 69 -14.33 -37.32 -39.08
N LYS A 70 -14.13 -38.19 -38.11
CA LYS A 70 -12.88 -38.95 -37.95
C LYS A 70 -13.14 -40.37 -37.45
N TRP A 71 -12.24 -41.28 -37.83
CA TRP A 71 -12.21 -42.65 -37.38
C TRP A 71 -10.92 -42.94 -36.65
N LYS A 72 -10.93 -43.99 -35.90
CA LYS A 72 -9.80 -44.48 -35.13
C LYS A 72 -9.62 -45.98 -35.43
N ALA A 73 -8.41 -46.38 -35.77
CA ALA A 73 -8.08 -47.79 -36.00
C ALA A 73 -7.00 -48.27 -35.02
N SER A 74 -7.06 -49.59 -34.71
CA SER A 74 -6.01 -50.21 -33.89
C SER A 74 -4.68 -50.32 -34.65
N GLU A 75 -4.77 -50.43 -35.96
CA GLU A 75 -3.63 -50.52 -36.87
C GLU A 75 -4.04 -50.07 -38.29
N LEU A 76 -3.07 -49.55 -39.04
CA LEU A 76 -3.27 -49.14 -40.43
C LEU A 76 -1.96 -49.21 -41.23
N ILE A 77 -2.08 -49.20 -42.56
CA ILE A 77 -0.96 -49.15 -43.49
C ILE A 77 -1.00 -47.79 -44.19
N LEU A 78 0.10 -47.03 -44.12
CA LEU A 78 0.24 -45.75 -44.78
C LEU A 78 0.81 -45.93 -46.18
N LYS A 79 0.12 -45.35 -47.18
CA LYS A 79 0.53 -45.39 -48.59
C LYS A 79 0.50 -43.99 -49.19
N ASN A 80 1.26 -43.75 -50.26
CA ASN A 80 1.15 -42.58 -51.11
C ASN A 80 1.26 -41.23 -50.36
N LEU A 81 2.35 -41.03 -49.65
CA LEU A 81 2.62 -39.77 -49.02
C LEU A 81 2.75 -38.66 -50.08
N ARG A 82 1.92 -37.63 -50.00
CA ARG A 82 1.87 -36.50 -50.94
C ARG A 82 1.51 -35.20 -50.22
N PRO A 83 1.80 -34.05 -50.85
CA PRO A 83 1.27 -32.77 -50.38
C PRO A 83 -0.26 -32.78 -50.36
N ILE A 84 -0.87 -32.01 -49.46
CA ILE A 84 -2.34 -31.87 -49.42
C ILE A 84 -2.80 -31.27 -50.76
N PRO A 85 -3.81 -31.88 -51.42
CA PRO A 85 -4.36 -31.35 -52.66
C PRO A 85 -4.90 -29.93 -52.51
N ARG A 86 -4.68 -29.12 -53.55
CA ARG A 86 -5.05 -27.70 -53.58
C ARG A 86 -6.54 -27.46 -53.32
N GLU A 87 -7.39 -28.37 -53.81
CA GLU A 87 -8.85 -28.34 -53.63
C GLU A 87 -9.25 -28.47 -52.16
N ILE A 88 -8.58 -29.33 -51.40
CA ILE A 88 -8.83 -29.52 -49.97
C ILE A 88 -8.41 -28.27 -49.18
N LEU A 89 -7.27 -27.68 -49.54
CA LEU A 89 -6.81 -26.44 -48.91
C LEU A 89 -7.76 -25.27 -49.19
N LYS A 90 -8.29 -25.17 -50.44
CA LYS A 90 -9.31 -24.18 -50.79
C LYS A 90 -10.60 -24.36 -49.96
N GLU A 91 -11.06 -25.60 -49.85
CA GLU A 91 -12.26 -25.92 -49.07
C GLU A 91 -12.07 -25.55 -47.57
N ALA A 92 -10.91 -25.82 -47.00
CA ALA A 92 -10.56 -25.44 -45.64
C ALA A 92 -10.61 -23.94 -45.42
N LEU A 93 -10.02 -23.18 -46.35
CA LEU A 93 -10.00 -21.69 -46.27
C LEU A 93 -11.39 -21.08 -46.35
N VAL A 94 -12.30 -21.70 -47.12
CA VAL A 94 -13.69 -21.22 -47.27
C VAL A 94 -14.54 -21.54 -46.05
N ARG A 95 -14.30 -22.69 -45.40
CA ARG A 95 -15.16 -23.21 -44.35
C ARG A 95 -14.72 -22.85 -42.92
N ASP A 96 -13.41 -22.78 -42.69
CA ASP A 96 -12.88 -22.47 -41.33
C ASP A 96 -11.72 -21.48 -41.37
N ARG A 97 -11.94 -20.32 -40.75
CA ARG A 97 -10.94 -19.22 -40.61
C ARG A 97 -9.67 -19.65 -39.88
N ARG A 98 -9.77 -20.63 -38.94
CA ARG A 98 -8.63 -21.12 -38.16
C ARG A 98 -7.68 -22.00 -38.99
N SER A 99 -8.12 -22.44 -40.12
CA SER A 99 -7.31 -23.25 -41.06
C SER A 99 -6.08 -22.49 -41.59
N PHE A 100 -6.08 -21.16 -41.56
CA PHE A 100 -4.91 -20.32 -41.92
C PHE A 100 -3.72 -20.51 -40.98
N ILE A 101 -3.95 -20.83 -39.71
CA ILE A 101 -2.90 -20.88 -38.69
C ILE A 101 -1.97 -22.09 -38.86
N GLY A 102 -2.47 -23.18 -39.48
CA GLY A 102 -1.73 -24.44 -39.61
C GLY A 102 -1.14 -24.70 -41.00
N ILE A 103 -1.49 -23.90 -42.01
CA ILE A 103 -1.01 -24.07 -43.37
C ILE A 103 0.29 -23.27 -43.57
N ASN A 104 1.29 -23.88 -44.22
CA ASN A 104 2.51 -23.20 -44.59
C ASN A 104 2.20 -21.95 -45.46
N ASP A 105 2.76 -20.78 -45.13
CA ASP A 105 2.56 -19.49 -45.80
C ASP A 105 2.69 -19.56 -47.34
N ALA A 106 3.63 -20.38 -47.84
CA ALA A 106 3.82 -20.59 -49.29
C ALA A 106 2.61 -21.25 -49.96
N HIS A 107 1.98 -22.21 -49.29
CA HIS A 107 0.78 -22.91 -49.80
C HIS A 107 -0.46 -22.00 -49.73
N VAL A 108 -0.59 -21.16 -48.69
CA VAL A 108 -1.69 -20.19 -48.57
C VAL A 108 -1.62 -19.21 -49.73
N LYS A 109 -0.44 -18.61 -49.99
CA LYS A 109 -0.23 -17.67 -51.09
C LYS A 109 -0.60 -18.31 -52.47
N LEU A 110 -0.13 -19.52 -52.72
CA LEU A 110 -0.41 -20.27 -53.95
C LEU A 110 -1.91 -20.52 -54.20
N ILE A 111 -2.67 -20.74 -53.13
CA ILE A 111 -4.12 -20.99 -53.21
C ILE A 111 -4.88 -19.70 -53.46
N LEU A 112 -4.48 -18.62 -52.77
CA LEU A 112 -5.14 -17.32 -52.91
C LEU A 112 -5.02 -16.71 -54.32
N GLU A 113 -3.99 -17.13 -55.12
CA GLU A 113 -3.87 -16.78 -56.53
C GLU A 113 -5.04 -17.23 -57.39
N ASP A 114 -5.76 -18.28 -57.01
CA ASP A 114 -6.92 -18.82 -57.74
C ASP A 114 -8.21 -18.05 -57.49
N PHE A 115 -8.25 -17.15 -56.53
CA PHE A 115 -9.46 -16.39 -56.22
C PHE A 115 -9.46 -15.04 -56.96
N SER A 116 -10.66 -14.62 -57.40
CA SER A 116 -10.82 -13.30 -58.02
C SER A 116 -10.52 -12.18 -57.04
N TYR A 117 -10.05 -11.03 -57.59
CA TYR A 117 -9.83 -9.81 -56.79
C TYR A 117 -11.05 -9.42 -55.96
N ASP A 118 -12.23 -9.41 -56.55
CA ASP A 118 -13.49 -9.03 -55.85
C ASP A 118 -13.80 -10.00 -54.70
N TYR A 119 -13.50 -11.32 -54.85
CA TYR A 119 -13.66 -12.26 -53.79
C TYR A 119 -12.70 -11.97 -52.62
N LEU A 120 -11.40 -11.83 -52.96
CA LEU A 120 -10.36 -11.52 -51.94
C LEU A 120 -10.64 -10.20 -51.21
N PHE A 121 -11.06 -9.18 -51.96
CA PHE A 121 -11.45 -7.90 -51.38
C PHE A 121 -12.58 -8.02 -50.34
N ARG A 122 -13.63 -8.79 -50.68
CA ARG A 122 -14.75 -9.03 -49.75
C ARG A 122 -14.31 -9.84 -48.53
N GLN A 123 -13.43 -10.82 -48.71
CA GLN A 123 -12.95 -11.64 -47.59
C GLN A 123 -12.04 -10.86 -46.67
N VAL A 124 -11.14 -10.03 -47.21
CA VAL A 124 -10.28 -9.14 -46.43
C VAL A 124 -11.11 -8.09 -45.72
N TYR A 125 -12.09 -7.48 -46.40
CA TYR A 125 -13.00 -6.50 -45.80
C TYR A 125 -13.80 -7.06 -44.61
N ARG A 126 -14.18 -8.33 -44.70
CA ARG A 126 -14.87 -9.08 -43.62
C ARG A 126 -13.91 -9.64 -42.57
N CYS A 127 -12.59 -9.41 -42.71
CA CYS A 127 -11.53 -10.03 -41.90
C CYS A 127 -11.56 -11.57 -41.91
N GLU A 128 -12.04 -12.16 -43.00
CA GLU A 128 -12.09 -13.61 -43.19
C GLU A 128 -10.76 -14.14 -43.74
N VAL A 129 -10.00 -13.33 -44.47
CA VAL A 129 -8.63 -13.62 -44.94
C VAL A 129 -7.69 -12.55 -44.36
N PRO A 130 -6.68 -12.96 -43.57
CA PRO A 130 -5.70 -12.03 -43.02
C PRO A 130 -4.89 -11.36 -44.14
N MET A 131 -4.66 -10.07 -44.02
CA MET A 131 -3.95 -9.24 -45.00
C MET A 131 -2.52 -9.73 -45.29
N CYS A 132 -1.88 -10.41 -44.34
CA CYS A 132 -0.54 -10.99 -44.50
C CYS A 132 -0.42 -12.04 -45.64
N TYR A 133 -1.52 -12.61 -46.08
CA TYR A 133 -1.55 -13.60 -47.17
C TYR A 133 -1.82 -12.99 -48.54
N ILE A 134 -2.18 -11.72 -48.59
CA ILE A 134 -2.49 -11.03 -49.86
C ILE A 134 -1.22 -10.33 -50.39
N TRP A 135 -0.68 -10.82 -51.50
CA TRP A 135 0.50 -10.27 -52.12
C TRP A 135 0.19 -9.16 -53.18
N GLN A 136 -0.99 -9.19 -53.81
CA GLN A 136 -1.50 -8.09 -54.65
C GLN A 136 -2.43 -7.18 -53.84
N GLN A 137 -1.82 -6.29 -53.08
CA GLN A 137 -2.55 -5.38 -52.24
C GLN A 137 -2.84 -4.08 -52.99
N THR A 138 -4.12 -3.71 -53.09
CA THR A 138 -4.47 -2.36 -53.55
C THR A 138 -4.61 -1.41 -52.36
N GLU A 139 -4.45 -0.10 -52.61
CA GLU A 139 -4.61 0.90 -51.54
C GLU A 139 -5.99 0.87 -50.93
N GLU A 140 -7.04 0.59 -51.73
CA GLU A 140 -8.44 0.48 -51.25
C GLU A 140 -8.63 -0.71 -50.30
N MET A 141 -8.04 -1.87 -50.64
CA MET A 141 -8.05 -3.05 -49.73
C MET A 141 -7.36 -2.74 -48.40
N CYS A 142 -6.14 -2.15 -48.48
CA CYS A 142 -5.39 -1.79 -47.30
C CYS A 142 -6.15 -0.78 -46.44
N PHE A 143 -6.76 0.22 -47.07
CA PHE A 143 -7.53 1.25 -46.36
C PHE A 143 -8.77 0.67 -45.66
N ALA A 144 -9.53 -0.14 -46.38
CA ALA A 144 -10.72 -0.83 -45.80
C ALA A 144 -10.35 -1.72 -44.63
N THR A 145 -9.27 -2.49 -44.74
CA THR A 145 -8.81 -3.37 -43.64
C THR A 145 -8.33 -2.56 -42.43
N ILE A 146 -7.57 -1.47 -42.66
CA ILE A 146 -7.11 -0.58 -41.58
C ILE A 146 -8.30 0.10 -40.89
N GLN A 147 -9.35 0.44 -41.64
CA GLN A 147 -10.57 1.00 -41.04
C GLN A 147 -11.25 0.04 -40.10
N TYR A 148 -11.14 -1.27 -40.34
CA TYR A 148 -11.67 -2.30 -39.45
C TYR A 148 -10.71 -2.62 -38.32
N ASP A 149 -9.43 -2.90 -38.65
CA ASP A 149 -8.35 -3.15 -37.69
C ASP A 149 -7.09 -2.39 -38.08
N ALA A 150 -6.74 -1.40 -37.31
CA ALA A 150 -5.56 -0.58 -37.53
C ALA A 150 -4.24 -1.39 -37.54
N ASN A 151 -4.19 -2.50 -36.82
CA ASN A 151 -3.01 -3.37 -36.75
C ASN A 151 -2.74 -4.09 -38.08
N ALA A 152 -3.69 -4.12 -39.02
CA ALA A 152 -3.48 -4.59 -40.36
C ALA A 152 -2.34 -3.85 -41.08
N LEU A 153 -1.98 -2.64 -40.64
CA LEU A 153 -0.82 -1.90 -41.15
C LEU A 153 0.48 -2.70 -41.06
N ALA A 154 0.60 -3.62 -40.13
CA ALA A 154 1.76 -4.52 -40.01
C ALA A 154 2.00 -5.33 -41.27
N TYR A 155 0.95 -5.67 -42.00
CA TYR A 155 0.93 -6.55 -43.15
C TYR A 155 0.81 -5.82 -44.49
N VAL A 156 0.71 -4.50 -44.44
CA VAL A 156 0.68 -3.67 -45.67
C VAL A 156 2.07 -3.62 -46.27
N LEU A 157 2.19 -4.03 -47.53
CA LEU A 157 3.46 -4.06 -48.27
C LEU A 157 3.92 -2.66 -48.67
N ASN A 158 3.00 -1.84 -49.18
CA ASN A 158 3.29 -0.43 -49.57
C ASN A 158 2.57 0.51 -48.59
N LYS A 159 3.29 0.94 -47.55
CA LYS A 159 2.78 1.83 -46.51
C LYS A 159 2.76 3.29 -47.00
N THR A 160 1.69 3.67 -47.72
CA THR A 160 1.56 5.08 -48.17
C THR A 160 1.30 6.01 -46.95
N PRO A 161 1.68 7.30 -47.03
CA PRO A 161 1.42 8.26 -45.93
C PRO A 161 -0.06 8.33 -45.52
N LYS A 162 -0.98 8.13 -46.45
CA LYS A 162 -2.42 8.11 -46.20
C LYS A 162 -2.82 6.94 -45.33
N LEU A 163 -2.34 5.71 -45.64
CA LEU A 163 -2.60 4.51 -44.91
C LEU A 163 -2.01 4.57 -43.50
N CYS A 164 -0.77 5.05 -43.38
CA CYS A 164 -0.10 5.24 -42.10
C CYS A 164 -0.86 6.21 -41.20
N ARG A 165 -1.29 7.35 -41.75
CA ARG A 165 -2.05 8.37 -41.00
C ARG A 165 -3.40 7.84 -40.53
N GLU A 166 -4.11 7.07 -41.37
CA GLU A 166 -5.39 6.45 -40.98
C GLU A 166 -5.18 5.43 -39.85
N ALA A 167 -4.19 4.54 -39.97
CA ALA A 167 -3.89 3.54 -38.96
C ALA A 167 -3.54 4.19 -37.62
N ILE A 168 -2.62 5.15 -37.61
CA ILE A 168 -2.19 5.86 -36.40
C ILE A 168 -3.33 6.70 -35.82
N SER A 169 -4.20 7.24 -36.65
CA SER A 169 -5.39 7.97 -36.19
C SER A 169 -6.37 7.09 -35.43
N ARG A 170 -6.45 5.80 -35.77
CA ARG A 170 -7.30 4.81 -35.11
C ARG A 170 -6.63 4.18 -33.91
N ASP A 171 -5.41 3.73 -34.08
CA ASP A 171 -4.56 3.17 -33.03
C ASP A 171 -3.15 3.77 -33.11
N PRO A 172 -2.78 4.68 -32.19
CA PRO A 172 -1.47 5.33 -32.17
C PRO A 172 -0.29 4.36 -32.05
N TYR A 173 -0.52 3.17 -31.51
CA TYR A 173 0.53 2.17 -31.33
C TYR A 173 0.94 1.48 -32.64
N THR A 174 0.20 1.67 -33.72
CA THR A 174 0.53 1.13 -35.06
C THR A 174 1.77 1.79 -35.66
N ILE A 175 2.24 2.91 -35.09
CA ILE A 175 3.51 3.53 -35.47
C ILE A 175 4.69 2.55 -35.35
N ARG A 176 4.61 1.53 -34.52
CA ARG A 176 5.61 0.47 -34.37
C ARG A 176 5.84 -0.35 -35.65
N PHE A 177 4.89 -0.31 -36.60
CA PHE A 177 4.97 -1.07 -37.84
C PHE A 177 5.64 -0.26 -38.96
N LEU A 178 6.07 0.98 -38.68
CA LEU A 178 6.79 1.82 -39.63
C LEU A 178 8.29 1.68 -39.40
N GLU A 179 9.03 1.34 -40.46
CA GLU A 179 10.50 1.33 -40.45
C GLU A 179 11.05 2.75 -40.47
N ASP A 180 10.47 3.62 -41.30
CA ASP A 180 10.69 5.05 -41.31
C ASP A 180 9.51 5.74 -40.61
N GLN A 181 9.82 6.54 -39.60
CA GLN A 181 8.82 7.19 -38.75
C GLN A 181 8.90 8.72 -38.97
N PRO A 182 8.20 9.28 -39.97
CA PRO A 182 8.16 10.71 -40.20
C PRO A 182 7.67 11.47 -38.96
N GLU A 183 8.25 12.64 -38.77
CA GLU A 183 8.01 13.43 -37.54
C GLU A 183 6.53 13.79 -37.36
N ASP A 184 5.80 14.10 -38.44
CA ASP A 184 4.37 14.41 -38.38
C ASP A 184 3.50 13.22 -37.91
N LEU A 185 3.90 12.00 -38.28
CA LEU A 185 3.24 10.77 -37.80
C LEU A 185 3.60 10.44 -36.35
N CYS A 186 4.84 10.72 -35.93
CA CYS A 186 5.23 10.62 -34.51
C CYS A 186 4.38 11.55 -33.65
N TRP A 187 4.26 12.82 -34.06
CA TRP A 187 3.42 13.80 -33.38
C TRP A 187 1.93 13.39 -33.33
N LEU A 188 1.43 12.83 -34.43
CA LEU A 188 0.06 12.32 -34.48
C LEU A 188 -0.16 11.21 -33.44
N ALA A 189 0.77 10.27 -33.34
CA ALA A 189 0.70 9.18 -32.35
C ALA A 189 0.76 9.72 -30.94
N LEU A 190 1.73 10.59 -30.59
CA LEU A 190 1.94 11.16 -29.27
C LEU A 190 0.81 12.08 -28.80
N ASN A 191 0.14 12.75 -29.74
CA ASN A 191 -1.01 13.57 -29.41
C ASN A 191 -2.21 12.74 -28.99
N LYS A 192 -2.35 11.53 -29.53
CA LYS A 192 -3.42 10.59 -29.18
C LYS A 192 -3.09 9.77 -27.92
N ALA A 193 -1.88 9.25 -27.85
CA ALA A 193 -1.42 8.45 -26.70
C ALA A 193 0.06 8.81 -26.42
N SER A 194 0.31 9.41 -25.27
CA SER A 194 1.67 9.82 -24.90
C SER A 194 2.63 8.66 -24.71
N ASP A 195 2.12 7.51 -24.27
CA ASP A 195 2.91 6.30 -24.06
C ASP A 195 3.25 5.56 -25.37
N ALA A 196 2.74 6.03 -26.54
CA ALA A 196 3.21 5.58 -27.85
C ALA A 196 4.70 5.92 -28.10
N ILE A 197 5.28 6.79 -27.28
CA ILE A 197 6.72 7.13 -27.31
C ILE A 197 7.60 5.88 -27.24
N ARG A 198 7.14 4.80 -26.59
CA ARG A 198 7.85 3.50 -26.50
C ARG A 198 8.13 2.85 -27.85
N TYR A 199 7.41 3.25 -28.90
CA TYR A 199 7.51 2.72 -30.25
C TYR A 199 8.15 3.68 -31.23
N ILE A 200 8.58 4.85 -30.76
CA ILE A 200 9.30 5.83 -31.59
C ILE A 200 10.79 5.59 -31.41
N TYR A 201 11.47 5.26 -32.53
CA TYR A 201 12.88 4.85 -32.49
C TYR A 201 13.84 5.99 -32.16
N ARG A 202 13.52 7.20 -32.59
CA ARG A 202 14.36 8.39 -32.38
C ARG A 202 13.50 9.60 -32.00
N PRO A 203 12.93 9.59 -30.80
CA PRO A 203 12.14 10.73 -30.35
C PRO A 203 13.03 11.96 -30.16
N THR A 204 12.55 13.12 -30.60
CA THR A 204 13.22 14.41 -30.33
C THR A 204 13.05 14.77 -28.84
N GLU A 205 13.92 15.64 -28.32
CA GLU A 205 13.80 16.13 -26.95
C GLU A 205 12.45 16.82 -26.70
N GLU A 206 11.94 17.55 -27.73
CA GLU A 206 10.63 18.19 -27.65
C GLU A 206 9.49 17.20 -27.51
N MET A 207 9.53 16.08 -28.27
CA MET A 207 8.58 14.95 -28.09
C MET A 207 8.64 14.37 -26.66
N CYS A 208 9.87 14.11 -26.20
CA CYS A 208 10.08 13.61 -24.83
C CYS A 208 9.51 14.59 -23.79
N MET A 209 9.79 15.87 -23.91
CA MET A 209 9.29 16.89 -22.98
C MET A 209 7.76 17.01 -23.02
N GLN A 210 7.14 16.89 -24.21
CA GLN A 210 5.68 16.94 -24.32
C GLN A 210 5.01 15.74 -23.65
N VAL A 211 5.54 14.53 -23.84
CA VAL A 211 4.96 13.32 -23.22
C VAL A 211 5.16 13.30 -21.71
N ILE A 212 6.28 13.82 -21.21
CA ILE A 212 6.53 14.00 -19.79
C ILE A 212 5.53 14.98 -19.17
N ARG A 213 5.23 16.11 -19.85
CA ARG A 213 4.21 17.06 -19.37
C ARG A 213 2.82 16.47 -19.29
N LYS A 214 2.49 15.47 -20.12
CA LYS A 214 1.20 14.75 -20.04
C LYS A 214 1.20 13.72 -18.93
N ASP A 215 2.25 12.93 -18.81
CA ASP A 215 2.46 11.92 -17.77
C ASP A 215 3.96 11.70 -17.53
N PRO A 216 4.50 12.09 -16.37
CA PRO A 216 5.90 11.93 -16.05
C PRO A 216 6.37 10.46 -16.02
N ASN A 217 5.46 9.49 -15.84
CA ASN A 217 5.78 8.06 -15.88
C ASN A 217 6.19 7.57 -17.29
N ASN A 218 5.92 8.36 -18.34
CA ASN A 218 6.41 8.05 -19.68
C ASN A 218 7.94 8.03 -19.76
N LEU A 219 8.65 8.56 -18.75
CA LEU A 219 10.10 8.48 -18.64
C LEU A 219 10.61 7.03 -18.78
N GLN A 220 9.86 6.04 -18.27
CA GLN A 220 10.20 4.62 -18.39
C GLN A 220 10.34 4.11 -19.84
N PHE A 221 9.70 4.80 -20.79
CA PHE A 221 9.69 4.42 -22.21
C PHE A 221 10.72 5.17 -23.04
N ILE A 222 11.39 6.17 -22.46
CA ILE A 222 12.40 6.98 -23.14
C ILE A 222 13.77 6.33 -22.93
N ILE A 223 14.34 5.80 -24.02
CA ILE A 223 15.65 5.11 -23.97
C ILE A 223 16.78 6.13 -23.79
N ASN A 224 16.78 7.21 -24.57
CA ASN A 224 17.81 8.24 -24.52
C ASN A 224 17.33 9.39 -23.63
N GLN A 225 17.49 9.25 -22.34
CA GLN A 225 17.05 10.23 -21.36
C GLN A 225 18.07 11.38 -21.26
N THR A 226 17.69 12.59 -21.65
CA THR A 226 18.50 13.78 -21.38
C THR A 226 18.29 14.27 -19.95
N THR A 227 19.28 14.97 -19.40
CA THR A 227 19.16 15.54 -18.04
C THR A 227 17.94 16.46 -17.92
N ALA A 228 17.63 17.23 -18.94
CA ALA A 228 16.47 18.12 -18.94
C ALA A 228 15.13 17.36 -18.84
N VAL A 229 15.01 16.27 -19.59
CA VAL A 229 13.83 15.39 -19.57
C VAL A 229 13.66 14.73 -18.19
N CYS A 230 14.76 14.21 -17.60
CA CYS A 230 14.75 13.63 -16.26
C CYS A 230 14.36 14.68 -15.20
N GLN A 231 14.96 15.87 -15.26
CA GLN A 231 14.61 16.97 -14.35
C GLN A 231 13.15 17.36 -14.43
N ALA A 232 12.60 17.45 -15.64
CA ALA A 232 11.20 17.78 -15.87
C ALA A 232 10.26 16.71 -15.27
N ALA A 233 10.58 15.42 -15.47
CA ALA A 233 9.80 14.30 -14.91
C ALA A 233 9.82 14.32 -13.37
N ILE A 234 11.00 14.45 -12.76
CA ILE A 234 11.19 14.53 -11.31
C ILE A 234 10.51 15.79 -10.74
N ALA A 235 10.53 16.90 -11.49
CA ALA A 235 9.85 18.12 -11.08
C ALA A 235 8.33 17.96 -11.02
N MET A 236 7.74 17.09 -11.80
CA MET A 236 6.31 16.76 -11.75
C MET A 236 5.99 15.70 -10.71
N ASP A 237 6.69 14.57 -10.74
CA ASP A 237 6.59 13.51 -9.75
C ASP A 237 7.99 12.99 -9.38
N SER A 238 8.43 13.27 -8.17
CA SER A 238 9.74 12.88 -7.67
C SER A 238 9.97 11.36 -7.67
N ARG A 239 8.90 10.55 -7.65
CA ARG A 239 8.99 9.08 -7.71
C ARG A 239 9.51 8.59 -9.04
N THR A 240 9.43 9.39 -10.10
CA THR A 240 9.94 9.02 -11.43
C THR A 240 11.46 8.83 -11.47
N ILE A 241 12.17 9.21 -10.40
CA ILE A 241 13.60 8.92 -10.23
C ILE A 241 13.92 7.41 -10.43
N HIS A 242 12.98 6.51 -10.13
CA HIS A 242 13.19 5.06 -10.34
C HIS A 242 13.24 4.66 -11.82
N HIS A 243 12.75 5.51 -12.73
CA HIS A 243 12.85 5.31 -14.18
C HIS A 243 14.07 5.98 -14.79
N VAL A 244 14.85 6.74 -14.00
CA VAL A 244 16.07 7.40 -14.48
C VAL A 244 17.18 6.37 -14.57
N HIS A 245 17.78 6.24 -15.78
CA HIS A 245 18.87 5.28 -16.03
C HIS A 245 20.17 5.69 -15.35
N ASP A 246 20.53 6.97 -15.45
CA ASP A 246 21.70 7.55 -14.78
C ASP A 246 21.26 8.50 -13.67
N GLN A 247 21.20 7.96 -12.46
CA GLN A 247 20.78 8.69 -11.27
C GLN A 247 21.92 9.56 -10.73
N THR A 248 22.18 10.70 -11.42
CA THR A 248 23.18 11.66 -10.94
C THR A 248 22.81 12.24 -9.59
N GLU A 249 23.80 12.68 -8.80
CA GLU A 249 23.57 13.27 -7.48
C GLU A 249 22.59 14.46 -7.52
N ALA A 250 22.68 15.32 -8.57
CA ALA A 250 21.80 16.46 -8.73
C ALA A 250 20.33 16.04 -8.93
N LEU A 251 20.07 15.00 -9.73
CA LEU A 251 18.71 14.44 -9.92
C LEU A 251 18.19 13.79 -8.65
N CYS A 252 19.04 13.05 -7.94
CA CYS A 252 18.70 12.45 -6.66
C CYS A 252 18.34 13.50 -5.60
N LEU A 253 19.13 14.57 -5.48
CA LEU A 253 18.86 15.70 -4.60
C LEU A 253 17.53 16.39 -4.94
N GLN A 254 17.26 16.60 -6.23
CA GLN A 254 15.98 17.16 -6.67
C GLN A 254 14.80 16.27 -6.27
N ALA A 255 14.93 14.93 -6.39
CA ALA A 255 13.88 13.99 -6.01
C ALA A 255 13.62 13.99 -4.51
N VAL A 256 14.67 13.84 -3.68
CA VAL A 256 14.51 13.75 -2.22
C VAL A 256 14.10 15.08 -1.59
N SER A 257 14.47 16.22 -2.18
CA SER A 257 14.05 17.54 -1.69
C SER A 257 12.54 17.76 -1.75
N LYS A 258 11.83 17.05 -2.61
CA LYS A 258 10.36 17.06 -2.67
C LYS A 258 9.73 16.06 -1.69
N HIS A 259 10.25 14.85 -1.67
CA HIS A 259 9.78 13.78 -0.80
C HIS A 259 10.97 12.94 -0.35
N GLY A 260 11.35 13.02 0.92
CA GLY A 260 12.47 12.27 1.49
C GLY A 260 12.39 10.77 1.25
N LEU A 261 11.19 10.21 1.23
CA LEU A 261 10.94 8.77 0.99
C LEU A 261 11.28 8.32 -0.44
N THR A 262 11.50 9.23 -1.40
CA THR A 262 11.98 8.84 -2.74
C THR A 262 13.38 8.21 -2.69
N LEU A 263 14.08 8.33 -1.57
CA LEU A 263 15.34 7.64 -1.30
C LEU A 263 15.23 6.12 -1.55
N GLN A 264 14.06 5.51 -1.36
CA GLN A 264 13.81 4.09 -1.64
C GLN A 264 14.08 3.70 -3.11
N HIS A 265 14.02 4.66 -4.03
CA HIS A 265 14.17 4.46 -5.48
C HIS A 265 15.59 4.84 -5.97
N ILE A 266 16.47 5.24 -5.07
CA ILE A 266 17.84 5.62 -5.40
C ILE A 266 18.78 4.46 -5.11
N THR A 267 19.49 4.00 -6.14
CA THR A 267 20.28 2.78 -6.06
C THR A 267 21.51 2.92 -5.13
N ASN A 268 22.25 4.01 -5.28
CA ASN A 268 23.46 4.30 -4.52
C ASN A 268 23.45 5.75 -4.03
N PRO A 269 22.69 6.06 -2.96
CA PRO A 269 22.60 7.43 -2.49
C PRO A 269 23.94 7.90 -1.89
N THR A 270 24.36 9.09 -2.27
CA THR A 270 25.53 9.76 -1.65
C THR A 270 25.18 10.26 -0.25
N HIS A 271 26.21 10.62 0.53
CA HIS A 271 26.00 11.22 1.85
C HIS A 271 25.08 12.45 1.77
N ALA A 272 25.30 13.33 0.81
CA ALA A 272 24.49 14.53 0.63
C ALA A 272 23.00 14.20 0.35
N VAL A 273 22.74 13.18 -0.46
CA VAL A 273 21.37 12.72 -0.77
C VAL A 273 20.71 12.11 0.47
N CYS A 274 21.42 11.30 1.26
CA CYS A 274 20.90 10.75 2.51
C CYS A 274 20.53 11.87 3.52
N VAL A 275 21.44 12.84 3.71
CA VAL A 275 21.21 13.99 4.59
C VAL A 275 19.99 14.79 4.15
N ALA A 276 19.89 15.13 2.85
CA ALA A 276 18.76 15.86 2.32
C ALA A 276 17.44 15.10 2.51
N ALA A 277 17.43 13.78 2.28
CA ALA A 277 16.26 12.95 2.49
C ALA A 277 15.79 12.95 3.96
N LEU A 278 16.74 12.80 4.90
CA LEU A 278 16.45 12.78 6.34
C LEU A 278 15.98 14.12 6.89
N GLN A 279 16.44 15.23 6.29
CA GLN A 279 15.95 16.57 6.66
C GLN A 279 14.49 16.79 6.27
N ILE A 280 14.04 16.14 5.20
CA ILE A 280 12.65 16.25 4.73
C ILE A 280 11.75 15.23 5.43
N ASP A 281 12.22 14.00 5.62
CA ASP A 281 11.45 12.94 6.26
C ASP A 281 12.38 11.96 7.00
N GLY A 282 12.30 11.93 8.33
CA GLY A 282 13.09 11.03 9.17
C GLY A 282 12.87 9.55 8.85
N TYR A 283 11.71 9.15 8.35
CA TYR A 283 11.46 7.78 7.92
C TYR A 283 12.34 7.31 6.76
N ALA A 284 12.99 8.23 6.04
CA ALA A 284 13.94 7.89 5.00
C ALA A 284 15.11 7.03 5.52
N ILE A 285 15.39 7.06 6.83
CA ILE A 285 16.41 6.21 7.50
C ILE A 285 16.21 4.72 7.18
N LYS A 286 14.98 4.27 6.98
CA LYS A 286 14.61 2.89 6.62
C LYS A 286 15.31 2.40 5.35
N TYR A 287 15.60 3.31 4.43
CA TYR A 287 16.19 3.00 3.13
C TYR A 287 17.71 3.18 3.09
N ILE A 288 18.31 3.62 4.20
CA ILE A 288 19.76 3.75 4.32
C ILE A 288 20.36 2.44 4.84
N LYS A 289 21.11 1.73 3.98
CA LYS A 289 21.72 0.44 4.33
C LYS A 289 22.79 0.54 5.42
N HIS A 290 23.62 1.57 5.36
CA HIS A 290 24.71 1.82 6.30
C HIS A 290 24.38 3.05 7.14
N GLN A 291 23.64 2.83 8.20
CA GLN A 291 23.25 3.90 9.12
C GLN A 291 24.44 4.33 9.96
N SER A 292 24.63 5.64 10.10
CA SER A 292 25.58 6.26 11.03
C SER A 292 24.84 6.89 12.21
N LYS A 293 25.57 7.18 13.29
CA LYS A 293 25.02 7.92 14.43
C LYS A 293 24.46 9.29 14.02
N GLU A 294 25.11 9.94 13.06
CA GLU A 294 24.67 11.22 12.50
C GLU A 294 23.31 11.08 11.81
N TYR A 295 23.14 10.09 10.92
CA TYR A 295 21.86 9.83 10.24
C TYR A 295 20.75 9.52 11.22
N ILE A 296 21.03 8.71 12.26
CA ILE A 296 20.04 8.39 13.28
C ILE A 296 19.60 9.65 14.05
N ARG A 297 20.54 10.50 14.47
CA ARG A 297 20.21 11.77 15.13
C ARG A 297 19.33 12.66 14.27
N MET A 298 19.68 12.81 12.99
CA MET A 298 18.86 13.61 12.05
C MET A 298 17.47 13.02 11.89
N ALA A 299 17.37 11.70 11.67
CA ALA A 299 16.10 11.01 11.49
C ALA A 299 15.18 11.20 12.70
N VAL A 300 15.71 10.93 13.89
CA VAL A 300 14.95 10.97 15.15
C VAL A 300 14.57 12.40 15.54
N SER A 301 15.43 13.38 15.27
CA SER A 301 15.11 14.80 15.53
C SER A 301 14.01 15.32 14.61
N GLN A 302 13.96 14.83 13.38
CA GLN A 302 12.92 15.19 12.42
C GLN A 302 11.60 14.44 12.71
N ASN A 303 11.68 13.15 13.06
CA ASN A 303 10.53 12.34 13.40
C ASN A 303 10.87 11.27 14.45
N PRO A 304 10.36 11.36 15.68
CA PRO A 304 10.61 10.37 16.73
C PRO A 304 10.31 8.92 16.35
N TRP A 305 9.27 8.73 15.52
CA TRP A 305 8.87 7.40 15.06
C TRP A 305 9.90 6.73 14.14
N ALA A 306 10.85 7.49 13.61
CA ALA A 306 11.96 6.95 12.82
C ALA A 306 12.82 5.97 13.63
N ILE A 307 12.77 6.04 14.96
CA ILE A 307 13.51 5.16 15.88
C ILE A 307 13.25 3.67 15.62
N TYR A 308 12.05 3.30 15.15
CA TYR A 308 11.69 1.91 14.81
C TYR A 308 12.52 1.33 13.65
N HIS A 309 13.14 2.19 12.87
CA HIS A 309 13.93 1.82 11.70
C HIS A 309 15.43 2.04 11.89
N CYS A 310 15.82 2.47 13.08
CA CYS A 310 17.23 2.69 13.41
C CYS A 310 17.94 1.40 13.83
N ASN A 311 19.24 1.33 13.55
CA ASN A 311 20.07 0.23 14.02
C ASN A 311 20.30 0.38 15.54
N ASN A 312 19.72 -0.52 16.32
CA ASN A 312 19.76 -0.48 17.79
C ASN A 312 21.20 -0.49 18.37
N PHE A 313 22.16 -1.10 17.68
CA PHE A 313 23.56 -1.13 18.13
C PHE A 313 24.25 0.24 18.08
N LEU A 314 23.69 1.19 17.33
CA LEU A 314 24.23 2.54 17.20
C LEU A 314 23.57 3.54 18.14
N LEU A 315 22.48 3.15 18.79
CA LEU A 315 21.71 4.01 19.67
C LEU A 315 22.44 4.25 21.00
N ASP A 316 22.41 5.46 21.47
CA ASP A 316 22.89 5.86 22.80
C ASP A 316 21.78 6.65 23.54
N PRO A 317 21.84 6.80 24.88
CA PRO A 317 20.81 7.48 25.66
C PRO A 317 20.50 8.89 25.15
N SER A 318 21.49 9.61 24.62
CA SER A 318 21.27 10.99 24.11
C SER A 318 20.39 11.00 22.87
N MET A 319 20.48 10.00 22.01
CA MET A 319 19.59 9.84 20.83
C MET A 319 18.17 9.46 21.26
N LEU A 320 18.05 8.59 22.28
CA LEU A 320 16.77 8.19 22.85
C LEU A 320 16.06 9.38 23.51
N MET A 321 16.80 10.22 24.24
CA MET A 321 16.27 11.47 24.79
C MET A 321 15.82 12.43 23.68
N LEU A 322 16.59 12.55 22.61
CA LEU A 322 16.23 13.37 21.46
C LEU A 322 14.90 12.91 20.82
N ALA A 323 14.66 11.59 20.78
CA ALA A 323 13.38 11.05 20.33
C ALA A 323 12.23 11.46 21.25
N ILE A 324 12.44 11.47 22.57
CA ILE A 324 11.46 11.95 23.54
C ILE A 324 11.21 13.46 23.38
N ASP A 325 12.24 14.25 23.11
CA ASP A 325 12.11 15.71 22.89
C ASP A 325 11.27 16.04 21.64
N GLY A 326 11.25 15.17 20.66
CA GLY A 326 10.40 15.31 19.48
C GLY A 326 8.91 15.03 19.73
N ILE A 327 8.56 14.52 20.92
CA ILE A 327 7.17 14.31 21.35
C ILE A 327 6.77 15.47 22.27
N SER A 328 5.67 16.16 21.94
CA SER A 328 5.15 17.20 22.83
C SER A 328 4.93 16.63 24.25
N PRO A 329 5.36 17.29 25.31
CA PRO A 329 5.24 16.76 26.68
C PRO A 329 3.83 16.31 27.06
N GLN A 330 2.81 17.02 26.61
CA GLN A 330 1.40 16.68 26.85
C GLN A 330 0.96 15.40 26.13
N ASP A 331 1.63 15.07 25.01
CA ASP A 331 1.29 13.93 24.16
C ASP A 331 2.07 12.65 24.55
N ILE A 332 3.03 12.75 25.46
CA ILE A 332 3.81 11.59 25.95
C ILE A 332 2.90 10.45 26.43
N PRO A 333 1.86 10.69 27.26
CA PRO A 333 0.96 9.62 27.66
C PRO A 333 0.14 9.01 26.51
N ALA A 334 -0.25 9.83 25.53
CA ALA A 334 -0.98 9.35 24.35
C ALA A 334 -0.10 8.48 23.43
N ASN A 335 1.21 8.74 23.38
CA ASN A 335 2.19 8.01 22.59
C ASN A 335 2.96 6.97 23.43
N TYR A 336 2.34 6.41 24.48
CA TYR A 336 3.04 5.54 25.44
C TYR A 336 3.74 4.36 24.80
N GLN A 337 3.20 3.77 23.72
CA GLN A 337 3.82 2.63 23.02
C GLN A 337 5.17 3.00 22.42
N LEU A 338 5.28 4.16 21.77
CA LEU A 338 6.53 4.66 21.23
C LEU A 338 7.51 4.97 22.36
N VAL A 339 7.02 5.64 23.41
CA VAL A 339 7.85 6.03 24.56
C VAL A 339 8.37 4.80 25.30
N ASP A 340 7.53 3.77 25.51
CA ASP A 340 7.92 2.50 26.13
C ASP A 340 8.97 1.77 25.30
N TYR A 341 8.79 1.74 23.96
CA TYR A 341 9.80 1.21 23.06
C TYR A 341 11.13 1.94 23.18
N ILE A 342 11.11 3.29 23.17
CA ILE A 342 12.34 4.11 23.32
C ILE A 342 13.04 3.80 24.64
N ILE A 343 12.28 3.73 25.75
CA ILE A 343 12.82 3.39 27.06
C ILE A 343 13.43 1.98 27.09
N SER A 344 12.78 1.04 26.40
CA SER A 344 13.26 -0.36 26.32
C SER A 344 14.61 -0.50 25.62
N LEU A 345 14.97 0.45 24.76
CA LEU A 345 16.25 0.50 24.06
C LEU A 345 17.40 1.05 24.96
N ASP A 346 17.09 1.69 26.09
CA ASP A 346 18.10 2.10 27.06
C ASP A 346 18.63 0.88 27.83
N PRO A 347 19.94 0.54 27.75
CA PRO A 347 20.51 -0.58 28.47
C PRO A 347 20.25 -0.55 29.98
N THR A 348 20.20 0.65 30.56
CA THR A 348 19.93 0.85 31.99
C THR A 348 18.45 0.90 32.34
N LYS A 349 17.60 1.19 31.34
CA LYS A 349 16.14 1.41 31.46
C LYS A 349 15.76 2.52 32.47
N THR A 350 16.71 3.27 32.95
CA THR A 350 16.53 4.24 34.05
C THR A 350 16.73 5.67 33.57
N VAL A 351 17.80 5.93 32.80
CA VAL A 351 18.16 7.30 32.41
C VAL A 351 17.11 7.92 31.51
N VAL A 352 16.66 7.20 30.48
CA VAL A 352 15.63 7.66 29.56
C VAL A 352 14.27 7.74 30.23
N LEU A 353 13.96 6.80 31.15
CA LEU A 353 12.71 6.83 31.93
C LEU A 353 12.66 8.09 32.84
N LEU A 354 13.71 8.38 33.58
CA LEU A 354 13.79 9.59 34.41
C LEU A 354 13.64 10.85 33.57
N TYR A 355 14.31 10.90 32.43
CA TYR A 355 14.18 12.00 31.49
C TYR A 355 12.73 12.17 30.99
N THR A 356 12.07 11.08 30.58
CA THR A 356 10.66 11.11 30.15
C THR A 356 9.73 11.63 31.22
N LEU A 357 9.90 11.17 32.48
CA LEU A 357 9.12 11.60 33.63
C LEU A 357 9.36 13.06 33.96
N SER A 358 10.57 13.58 33.76
CA SER A 358 10.86 15.02 33.92
C SER A 358 10.12 15.88 32.90
N LYS A 359 9.83 15.36 31.72
CA LYS A 359 9.02 16.06 30.68
C LYS A 359 7.52 15.97 30.97
N ASN A 360 7.04 14.80 31.38
CA ASN A 360 5.65 14.60 31.78
C ASN A 360 5.52 13.50 32.86
N GLY A 361 5.31 13.92 34.09
CA GLY A 361 5.15 13.02 35.24
C GLY A 361 3.96 12.04 35.10
N LEU A 362 2.93 12.39 34.30
CA LEU A 362 1.77 11.53 34.13
C LEU A 362 2.11 10.21 33.39
N TYR A 363 3.27 10.13 32.72
CA TYR A 363 3.75 8.87 32.17
C TYR A 363 3.93 7.78 33.22
N LEU A 364 4.01 8.13 34.51
CA LEU A 364 4.09 7.18 35.64
C LEU A 364 2.96 6.12 35.60
N GLN A 365 1.82 6.43 34.98
CA GLN A 365 0.71 5.47 34.81
C GLN A 365 1.08 4.19 34.06
N TYR A 366 2.08 4.26 33.18
CA TYR A 366 2.57 3.15 32.36
C TYR A 366 3.76 2.42 32.99
N VAL A 367 4.35 3.02 34.06
CA VAL A 367 5.48 2.42 34.76
C VAL A 367 5.01 1.35 35.72
N ASN A 368 5.52 0.12 35.55
CA ASN A 368 5.13 -0.97 36.42
C ASN A 368 5.58 -0.74 37.87
N GLU A 369 4.92 -1.42 38.83
CA GLU A 369 5.15 -1.25 40.25
C GLU A 369 6.60 -1.44 40.69
N PHE A 370 7.29 -2.45 40.14
CA PHE A 370 8.67 -2.79 40.49
C PHE A 370 9.68 -1.73 40.01
N ALA A 371 9.35 -1.01 38.92
CA ALA A 371 10.16 0.07 38.40
C ALA A 371 9.90 1.43 39.07
N GLN A 372 8.87 1.55 39.92
CA GLN A 372 8.55 2.77 40.65
C GLN A 372 9.48 2.96 41.85
N THR A 373 10.78 3.13 41.59
CA THR A 373 11.77 3.47 42.62
C THR A 373 11.50 4.87 43.18
N ARG A 374 12.14 5.19 44.33
CA ARG A 374 12.02 6.50 44.94
C ARG A 374 12.40 7.65 43.99
N GLU A 375 13.42 7.42 43.15
CA GLU A 375 13.92 8.41 42.19
C GLU A 375 12.91 8.60 41.05
N VAL A 376 12.33 7.51 40.54
CA VAL A 376 11.31 7.51 39.51
C VAL A 376 10.05 8.24 39.98
N ILE A 377 9.57 7.92 41.17
CA ILE A 377 8.42 8.61 41.79
C ILE A 377 8.72 10.11 41.97
N LYS A 378 9.91 10.44 42.51
CA LYS A 378 10.32 11.82 42.69
C LYS A 378 10.33 12.61 41.38
N ALA A 379 10.98 12.07 40.31
CA ALA A 379 11.02 12.72 39.03
C ALA A 379 9.61 12.98 38.46
N ALA A 380 8.71 12.01 38.60
CA ALA A 380 7.33 12.17 38.17
C ALA A 380 6.58 13.26 38.91
N LEU A 381 6.71 13.32 40.27
CA LEU A 381 6.03 14.29 41.09
C LEU A 381 6.61 15.71 40.98
N ASP A 382 7.92 15.83 40.78
CA ASP A 382 8.58 17.12 40.55
C ASP A 382 8.08 17.75 39.23
N SER A 383 7.77 16.93 38.21
CA SER A 383 7.18 17.41 36.94
C SER A 383 5.68 17.68 37.08
N ASN A 384 4.94 16.77 37.69
CA ASN A 384 3.48 16.89 37.84
C ASN A 384 3.00 16.19 39.10
N LEU A 385 2.59 16.96 40.10
CA LEU A 385 2.12 16.42 41.39
C LEU A 385 0.89 15.49 41.25
N ARG A 386 0.06 15.64 40.15
CA ARG A 386 -1.06 14.77 39.87
C ARG A 386 -0.63 13.34 39.52
N ALA A 387 0.65 13.11 39.17
CA ALA A 387 1.19 11.77 38.96
C ALA A 387 1.08 10.89 40.20
N PHE A 388 0.88 11.45 41.37
CA PHE A 388 0.67 10.72 42.62
C PHE A 388 -0.46 9.67 42.53
N GLN A 389 -1.51 9.93 41.74
CA GLN A 389 -2.61 8.97 41.52
C GLN A 389 -2.15 7.62 40.96
N TYR A 390 -0.97 7.59 40.35
CA TYR A 390 -0.40 6.39 39.73
C TYR A 390 0.70 5.72 40.59
N VAL A 391 1.03 6.30 41.73
CA VAL A 391 1.98 5.69 42.68
C VAL A 391 1.31 4.48 43.34
N LYS A 392 1.90 3.28 43.17
CA LYS A 392 1.27 2.04 43.62
C LYS A 392 1.32 1.83 45.14
N ASN A 393 2.46 2.00 45.76
CA ASN A 393 2.64 1.79 47.20
C ASN A 393 3.27 3.05 47.83
N PRO A 394 2.51 4.14 48.04
CA PRO A 394 3.03 5.36 48.58
C PRO A 394 3.41 5.22 50.05
N THR A 395 4.63 5.65 50.40
CA THR A 395 5.03 5.67 51.79
C THR A 395 4.26 6.74 52.57
N ARG A 396 4.12 6.57 53.90
CA ARG A 396 3.47 7.58 54.75
C ARG A 396 4.08 8.97 54.61
N SER A 397 5.41 9.07 54.54
CA SER A 397 6.10 10.35 54.38
C SER A 397 5.78 11.02 53.03
N LEU A 398 5.65 10.22 51.96
CA LEU A 398 5.25 10.71 50.65
C LEU A 398 3.80 11.23 50.68
N CYS A 399 2.88 10.48 51.32
CA CYS A 399 1.49 10.91 51.47
C CYS A 399 1.40 12.26 52.19
N LEU A 400 2.11 12.43 53.30
CA LEU A 400 2.16 13.71 54.05
C LEU A 400 2.68 14.84 53.14
N ASN A 401 3.74 14.58 52.39
CA ASN A 401 4.34 15.60 51.51
C ASN A 401 3.36 16.05 50.41
N VAL A 402 2.73 15.09 49.69
CA VAL A 402 1.85 15.45 48.58
C VAL A 402 0.58 16.18 49.05
N VAL A 403 -0.03 15.76 50.20
CA VAL A 403 -1.21 16.47 50.74
C VAL A 403 -0.87 17.84 51.31
N PHE A 404 0.36 18.06 51.74
CA PHE A 404 0.83 19.38 52.13
C PHE A 404 0.81 20.38 50.97
N TYR A 405 1.27 19.93 49.76
CA TYR A 405 1.26 20.77 48.55
C TYR A 405 -0.12 20.85 47.90
N ASN A 406 -0.90 19.74 47.95
CA ASN A 406 -2.25 19.71 47.40
C ASN A 406 -3.12 18.71 48.15
N GLY A 407 -3.94 19.25 49.10
CA GLY A 407 -4.84 18.43 49.93
C GLY A 407 -5.85 17.61 49.13
N MET A 408 -6.19 18.01 47.88
CA MET A 408 -7.11 17.26 47.02
C MET A 408 -6.55 15.89 46.64
N LEU A 409 -5.24 15.65 46.71
CA LEU A 409 -4.63 14.37 46.47
C LEU A 409 -4.95 13.31 47.54
N LEU A 410 -5.57 13.73 48.66
CA LEU A 410 -6.08 12.82 49.68
C LEU A 410 -7.03 11.74 49.11
N GLN A 411 -7.75 12.08 48.02
CA GLN A 411 -8.64 11.13 47.33
C GLN A 411 -7.93 9.84 46.85
N TYR A 412 -6.62 9.91 46.56
CA TYR A 412 -5.83 8.78 46.06
C TYR A 412 -5.11 7.99 47.19
N ILE A 413 -5.24 8.46 48.45
CA ILE A 413 -4.61 7.82 49.61
C ILE A 413 -5.54 6.79 50.22
N SER A 414 -5.15 5.49 50.12
CA SER A 414 -5.95 4.41 50.68
C SER A 414 -5.86 4.32 52.17
N SER A 415 -4.66 4.45 52.76
CA SER A 415 -4.40 4.44 54.20
C SER A 415 -4.28 5.85 54.74
N GLN A 416 -5.38 6.38 55.24
CA GLN A 416 -5.48 7.72 55.82
C GLN A 416 -5.32 7.66 57.32
N ASP A 417 -4.25 8.19 57.85
CA ASP A 417 -4.13 8.46 59.29
C ASP A 417 -4.54 9.92 59.64
N GLU A 418 -4.74 10.20 60.89
CA GLU A 418 -5.22 11.49 61.37
C GLU A 418 -4.30 12.62 60.95
N LYS A 419 -2.97 12.43 61.02
CA LYS A 419 -2.00 13.46 60.62
C LYS A 419 -2.06 13.77 59.13
N ILE A 420 -2.26 12.76 58.26
CA ILE A 420 -2.43 12.94 56.81
C ILE A 420 -3.71 13.76 56.58
N CYS A 421 -4.84 13.37 57.21
CA CYS A 421 -6.11 14.08 57.08
C CYS A 421 -6.00 15.53 57.53
N LEU A 422 -5.47 15.74 58.75
CA LEU A 422 -5.26 17.09 59.27
C LEU A 422 -4.38 17.97 58.35
N THR A 423 -3.28 17.41 57.87
CA THR A 423 -2.41 18.13 56.92
C THR A 423 -3.16 18.54 55.66
N ALA A 424 -3.95 17.60 55.10
CA ALA A 424 -4.72 17.84 53.88
C ALA A 424 -5.77 18.96 54.10
N VAL A 425 -6.58 18.86 55.16
CA VAL A 425 -7.70 19.80 55.37
C VAL A 425 -7.25 21.14 55.90
N SER A 426 -6.10 21.23 56.58
CA SER A 426 -5.57 22.50 57.08
C SER A 426 -5.08 23.42 55.96
N ASN A 427 -4.69 22.85 54.81
CA ASN A 427 -4.27 23.62 53.64
C ASN A 427 -5.36 23.74 52.57
N TYR A 428 -6.29 22.77 52.55
CA TYR A 428 -7.38 22.69 51.59
C TYR A 428 -8.63 22.13 52.31
N GLY A 429 -9.43 22.98 52.95
CA GLY A 429 -10.59 22.58 53.74
C GLY A 429 -11.56 21.67 53.00
N VAL A 430 -11.75 21.91 51.69
CA VAL A 430 -12.61 21.10 50.85
C VAL A 430 -12.11 19.65 50.64
N ALA A 431 -10.84 19.36 51.00
CA ALA A 431 -10.32 17.98 51.01
C ALA A 431 -11.05 17.08 52.04
N LEU A 432 -11.84 17.68 52.94
CA LEU A 432 -12.69 16.92 53.89
C LEU A 432 -13.62 15.94 53.20
N GLN A 433 -14.06 16.23 51.96
CA GLN A 433 -14.89 15.34 51.18
C GLN A 433 -14.23 13.94 50.92
N PHE A 434 -12.92 13.86 51.00
CA PHE A 434 -12.15 12.64 50.78
C PHE A 434 -11.69 11.97 52.07
N VAL A 435 -11.96 12.57 53.21
CA VAL A 435 -11.64 11.97 54.52
C VAL A 435 -12.58 10.81 54.83
N LYS A 436 -12.02 9.58 54.94
CA LYS A 436 -12.79 8.36 55.19
C LYS A 436 -13.37 8.24 56.61
N LYS A 437 -12.60 8.73 57.58
CA LYS A 437 -13.00 8.76 59.00
C LYS A 437 -12.84 10.16 59.55
N GLN A 438 -13.95 10.85 59.69
CA GLN A 438 -13.99 12.20 60.22
C GLN A 438 -14.01 12.13 61.77
N ASN A 439 -13.28 13.05 62.43
CA ASN A 439 -13.41 13.37 63.83
C ASN A 439 -13.56 14.90 63.98
N GLU A 440 -13.92 15.36 65.16
CA GLU A 440 -14.20 16.75 65.41
C GLU A 440 -12.99 17.65 65.12
N GLN A 441 -11.78 17.19 65.45
CA GLN A 441 -10.55 17.96 65.18
C GLN A 441 -10.30 18.17 63.68
N ILE A 442 -10.50 17.12 62.86
CA ILE A 442 -10.36 17.23 61.41
C ILE A 442 -11.42 18.13 60.80
N CYS A 443 -12.70 18.01 61.26
CA CYS A 443 -13.80 18.83 60.79
C CYS A 443 -13.56 20.33 61.14
N LEU A 444 -13.16 20.58 62.39
CA LEU A 444 -12.82 21.94 62.80
C LEU A 444 -11.66 22.55 62.01
N ALA A 445 -10.62 21.79 61.77
CA ALA A 445 -9.50 22.26 60.91
C ALA A 445 -9.99 22.60 59.50
N ALA A 446 -10.81 21.73 58.89
CA ALA A 446 -11.36 21.94 57.57
C ALA A 446 -12.22 23.21 57.44
N VAL A 447 -13.19 23.42 58.38
CA VAL A 447 -14.11 24.56 58.33
C VAL A 447 -13.43 25.87 58.71
N LYS A 448 -12.35 25.82 59.52
CA LYS A 448 -11.53 27.01 59.85
C LYS A 448 -10.73 27.47 58.61
N GLU A 449 -10.31 26.54 57.79
CA GLU A 449 -9.62 26.87 56.50
C GLU A 449 -10.65 27.37 55.47
N ASN A 450 -11.75 26.64 55.31
CA ASN A 450 -12.80 26.98 54.37
C ASN A 450 -14.18 26.70 54.97
N GLY A 451 -14.98 27.73 55.27
CA GLY A 451 -16.32 27.57 55.85
C GLY A 451 -17.24 26.66 55.05
N ASN A 452 -17.10 26.69 53.72
CA ASN A 452 -17.89 25.84 52.82
C ASN A 452 -17.55 24.32 52.92
N ALA A 453 -16.45 23.94 53.61
CA ALA A 453 -16.17 22.55 53.93
C ALA A 453 -17.25 21.90 54.83
N LEU A 454 -18.09 22.74 55.46
CA LEU A 454 -19.22 22.29 56.30
C LEU A 454 -20.18 21.38 55.52
N GLN A 455 -20.32 21.57 54.20
CA GLN A 455 -21.15 20.68 53.37
C GLN A 455 -20.68 19.23 53.38
N TYR A 456 -19.41 18.97 53.70
CA TYR A 456 -18.82 17.62 53.70
C TYR A 456 -18.71 17.04 55.13
N VAL A 457 -19.17 17.77 56.17
CA VAL A 457 -19.17 17.30 57.52
C VAL A 457 -20.34 16.30 57.73
N ASN A 458 -19.99 15.09 58.13
CA ASN A 458 -20.99 14.03 58.39
C ASN A 458 -21.85 14.35 59.64
N GLU A 459 -21.19 14.62 60.77
CA GLU A 459 -21.82 14.95 62.02
C GLU A 459 -21.49 16.39 62.38
N GLN A 460 -22.51 17.25 62.31
CA GLN A 460 -22.35 18.69 62.60
C GLN A 460 -22.63 18.94 64.06
N THR A 461 -21.59 19.33 64.85
CA THR A 461 -21.75 19.88 66.19
C THR A 461 -21.88 21.42 66.13
N ASP A 462 -22.47 22.03 67.14
CA ASP A 462 -22.60 23.47 67.21
C ASP A 462 -21.23 24.17 67.12
N ALA A 463 -20.19 23.58 67.70
CA ALA A 463 -18.83 24.06 67.64
C ALA A 463 -18.30 24.12 66.20
N ILE A 464 -18.55 23.07 65.39
CA ILE A 464 -18.15 23.01 63.98
C ILE A 464 -18.94 24.00 63.13
N CYS A 465 -20.27 24.10 63.38
CA CYS A 465 -21.14 25.03 62.65
C CYS A 465 -20.74 26.47 62.95
N LEU A 466 -20.51 26.85 64.22
CA LEU A 466 -20.05 28.16 64.64
C LEU A 466 -18.67 28.50 64.01
N ALA A 467 -17.76 27.55 64.00
CA ALA A 467 -16.45 27.76 63.36
C ALA A 467 -16.58 28.02 61.84
N ALA A 468 -17.47 27.28 61.19
CA ALA A 468 -17.73 27.42 59.75
C ALA A 468 -18.33 28.82 59.41
N VAL A 469 -19.42 29.20 60.11
CA VAL A 469 -20.09 30.49 59.82
C VAL A 469 -19.27 31.69 60.23
N ARG A 470 -18.38 31.59 61.25
CA ARG A 470 -17.41 32.62 61.60
C ARG A 470 -16.34 32.80 60.57
N ARG A 471 -16.03 31.75 59.78
CA ARG A 471 -15.09 31.79 58.65
C ARG A 471 -15.73 32.35 57.39
N ASP A 472 -16.96 31.89 57.08
CA ASP A 472 -17.76 32.34 55.96
C ASP A 472 -19.24 32.28 56.36
N GLY A 473 -19.90 33.47 56.49
CA GLY A 473 -21.31 33.55 56.92
C GLY A 473 -22.25 32.79 55.97
N CYS A 474 -21.94 32.73 54.67
CA CYS A 474 -22.73 32.02 53.69
C CYS A 474 -22.66 30.46 53.89
N ALA A 475 -21.71 29.96 54.71
CA ALA A 475 -21.72 28.54 55.11
C ALA A 475 -23.00 28.16 55.90
N LEU A 476 -23.79 29.14 56.38
CA LEU A 476 -25.10 28.92 56.99
C LEU A 476 -26.01 28.03 56.09
N GLN A 477 -25.90 28.12 54.78
CA GLN A 477 -26.66 27.30 53.85
C GLN A 477 -26.48 25.77 54.11
N PHE A 478 -25.28 25.36 54.60
CA PHE A 478 -24.92 23.98 54.84
C PHE A 478 -25.19 23.51 56.28
N VAL A 479 -25.59 24.42 57.17
CA VAL A 479 -25.94 24.08 58.56
C VAL A 479 -27.26 23.29 58.55
N LYS A 480 -27.24 22.07 59.11
CA LYS A 480 -28.43 21.20 59.21
C LYS A 480 -29.43 21.72 60.25
N HIS A 481 -28.94 22.09 61.43
CA HIS A 481 -29.75 22.62 62.53
C HIS A 481 -29.25 24.02 62.87
N GLN A 482 -30.03 25.05 62.47
CA GLN A 482 -29.67 26.45 62.70
C GLN A 482 -30.15 26.91 64.04
N THR A 483 -29.24 27.03 65.03
CA THR A 483 -29.54 27.66 66.35
C THR A 483 -29.47 29.19 66.21
N ALA A 484 -30.12 29.88 67.11
CA ALA A 484 -30.12 31.38 67.13
C ALA A 484 -28.67 31.92 67.22
N GLU A 485 -27.78 31.25 67.97
CA GLU A 485 -26.37 31.61 68.10
C GLU A 485 -25.61 31.47 66.75
N ILE A 486 -25.86 30.38 66.04
CA ILE A 486 -25.22 30.13 64.74
C ILE A 486 -25.68 31.14 63.67
N VAL A 487 -27.01 31.45 63.68
CA VAL A 487 -27.58 32.46 62.75
C VAL A 487 -27.02 33.83 63.05
N ASP A 488 -26.96 34.26 64.34
CA ASP A 488 -26.39 35.53 64.74
C ASP A 488 -24.92 35.69 64.40
N ALA A 489 -24.13 34.56 64.56
CA ALA A 489 -22.71 34.57 64.22
C ALA A 489 -22.55 34.63 62.66
N ALA A 490 -23.41 33.98 61.87
CA ALA A 490 -23.37 34.07 60.41
C ALA A 490 -23.70 35.45 59.90
N LEU A 491 -24.74 36.09 60.45
CA LEU A 491 -25.16 37.47 60.06
C LEU A 491 -24.14 38.53 60.47
N LYS A 492 -23.45 38.36 61.57
CA LYS A 492 -22.33 39.25 61.99
C LYS A 492 -21.13 39.11 61.04
N GLN A 493 -20.87 37.91 60.49
CA GLN A 493 -19.78 37.70 59.57
C GLN A 493 -20.11 38.21 58.15
N ASP A 494 -21.29 37.89 57.62
CA ASP A 494 -21.79 38.34 56.32
C ASP A 494 -23.31 38.57 56.39
N PRO A 495 -23.81 39.80 56.23
CA PRO A 495 -25.25 40.08 56.21
C PRO A 495 -26.03 39.27 55.14
N ARG A 496 -25.38 38.85 54.03
CA ARG A 496 -25.97 38.05 52.98
C ARG A 496 -26.34 36.62 53.45
N ALA A 497 -25.83 36.19 54.60
CA ALA A 497 -26.24 34.95 55.25
C ALA A 497 -27.77 34.92 55.53
N CYS A 498 -28.46 36.07 55.59
CA CYS A 498 -29.91 36.14 55.76
C CYS A 498 -30.68 35.35 54.68
N TYR A 499 -30.13 35.23 53.48
CA TYR A 499 -30.74 34.42 52.39
C TYR A 499 -30.72 32.91 52.65
N HIS A 500 -29.95 32.46 53.65
CA HIS A 500 -29.76 31.06 53.99
C HIS A 500 -30.38 30.65 55.30
N ILE A 501 -31.12 31.55 55.93
CA ILE A 501 -31.88 31.21 57.16
C ILE A 501 -33.03 30.28 56.79
N LYS A 502 -33.08 29.12 57.45
CA LYS A 502 -34.16 28.11 57.29
C LYS A 502 -35.29 28.54 58.25
N VAL A 503 -36.46 28.77 57.74
CA VAL A 503 -37.69 29.04 58.52
C VAL A 503 -38.24 27.74 59.11
#